data_b4903d82d8dcb6f9b659389eaa7125bf
#
_entry.id   b4903d82d8dcb6f9b659389eaa7125bf
#
_cell.length_a   1.000
_cell.length_b   1.000
_cell.length_c   1.000
_cell.angle_alpha   90.00
_cell.angle_beta   90.00
_cell.angle_gamma   90.00
#
_symmetry.space_group_name_H-M   'P 1'
#
loop_
_entity.id
_entity.type
_entity.pdbx_description
1 polymer ?
#
loop_
_entity_poly.entity_id
_entity_poly.type
_entity_poly.pdbx_seq_one_letter_code
_entity_poly.pdbx_strand_id
1 'polypeptide(L)'
;MLLKQDELVLAIKEMITRHPGQRLPSERSLAVNLGVSRARIRQVLDRLESEQLVTRQRGSGNYAVDLRKDRLTTVGILVDRQLKLGNDPFYSMLLEQLQGALQHEGIRSVIERIDENTKLPEEEDALIIMGMAGNEIIKTQRFGSTPILGIFLDAKPQPGSQVSILQVDNFDAGYQAAKYLYSLGVKSFCFVGPNHIPASRDRYLGAKRFCEEQGHDLEHFPCRMNYTGGLSAGQEILKNDRITTKRGLITANDWTAIGLHSAMIAFGKELRDQHVLVSFDGLPITNDRNLAIHTMAIPLRSIIQDSVTELQRYLDQPSASGRVLNYRLEWSTDMKHRLAFN
;
A
#
# COMPACT_ATOMS: atom_id res chain seq x y z
N MET A 1 -32.90 35.23 -25.91
CA MET A 1 -31.85 34.75 -26.87
C MET A 1 -31.92 33.24 -26.89
N LEU A 2 -32.22 32.58 -28.01
CA LEU A 2 -32.33 31.11 -28.07
C LEU A 2 -30.91 30.52 -28.03
N LEU A 3 -30.67 29.65 -27.08
CA LEU A 3 -29.38 28.93 -26.98
C LEU A 3 -29.04 28.24 -28.31
N LYS A 4 -27.79 28.36 -28.76
CA LYS A 4 -27.30 27.65 -29.95
C LYS A 4 -27.22 26.14 -29.64
N GLN A 5 -27.16 25.29 -30.66
CA GLN A 5 -27.22 23.85 -30.48
C GLN A 5 -26.06 23.30 -29.66
N ASP A 6 -24.85 23.86 -29.84
CA ASP A 6 -23.67 23.48 -29.07
C ASP A 6 -23.73 23.91 -27.60
N GLU A 7 -24.35 25.03 -27.29
CA GLU A 7 -24.62 25.50 -25.92
C GLU A 7 -25.59 24.55 -25.19
N LEU A 8 -26.60 24.02 -25.90
CA LEU A 8 -27.53 23.03 -25.37
C LEU A 8 -26.83 21.69 -25.08
N VAL A 9 -25.98 21.25 -26.00
CA VAL A 9 -25.15 20.04 -25.80
C VAL A 9 -24.26 20.19 -24.56
N LEU A 10 -23.60 21.36 -24.43
CA LEU A 10 -22.74 21.64 -23.28
C LEU A 10 -23.53 21.64 -21.96
N ALA A 11 -24.66 22.30 -21.91
CA ALA A 11 -25.50 22.36 -20.71
C ALA A 11 -25.98 20.96 -20.26
N ILE A 12 -26.35 20.09 -21.20
CA ILE A 12 -26.78 18.74 -20.86
C ILE A 12 -25.54 17.86 -20.49
N LYS A 13 -24.39 18.04 -21.14
CA LYS A 13 -23.14 17.38 -20.75
C LYS A 13 -22.71 17.75 -19.31
N GLU A 14 -22.87 19.01 -18.91
CA GLU A 14 -22.63 19.42 -17.52
C GLU A 14 -23.57 18.72 -16.53
N MET A 15 -24.85 18.55 -16.88
CA MET A 15 -25.79 17.80 -16.03
C MET A 15 -25.39 16.33 -15.89
N ILE A 16 -24.94 15.69 -16.99
CA ILE A 16 -24.46 14.32 -17.03
C ILE A 16 -23.22 14.19 -16.12
N THR A 17 -22.29 15.14 -16.21
CA THR A 17 -21.06 15.14 -15.41
C THR A 17 -21.33 15.33 -13.91
N ARG A 18 -22.33 16.17 -13.56
CA ARG A 18 -22.72 16.40 -12.15
C ARG A 18 -23.48 15.23 -11.52
N HIS A 19 -24.22 14.47 -12.34
CA HIS A 19 -25.11 13.40 -11.88
C HIS A 19 -24.96 12.13 -12.72
N PRO A 20 -23.76 11.52 -12.77
CA PRO A 20 -23.50 10.32 -13.56
C PRO A 20 -24.36 9.14 -13.08
N GLY A 21 -24.81 8.33 -13.99
CA GLY A 21 -25.68 7.17 -13.71
C GLY A 21 -27.13 7.52 -13.30
N GLN A 22 -27.44 8.80 -13.07
CA GLN A 22 -28.76 9.22 -12.61
C GLN A 22 -29.73 9.51 -13.78
N ARG A 23 -31.01 9.45 -13.43
CA ARG A 23 -32.06 9.79 -14.37
C ARG A 23 -32.02 11.28 -14.70
N LEU A 24 -31.90 11.61 -15.98
CA LEU A 24 -32.01 12.98 -16.46
C LEU A 24 -33.45 13.52 -16.34
N PRO A 25 -33.63 14.84 -16.19
CA PRO A 25 -34.93 15.42 -16.26
C PRO A 25 -35.66 15.06 -17.59
N SER A 26 -36.99 14.97 -17.57
CA SER A 26 -37.75 14.62 -18.76
C SER A 26 -37.49 15.59 -19.91
N GLU A 27 -37.67 15.16 -21.17
CA GLU A 27 -37.57 16.05 -22.36
C GLU A 27 -38.43 17.33 -22.21
N ARG A 28 -39.58 17.20 -21.56
CA ARG A 28 -40.47 18.36 -21.29
C ARG A 28 -39.85 19.30 -20.26
N SER A 29 -39.28 18.76 -19.19
CA SER A 29 -38.61 19.54 -18.14
C SER A 29 -37.35 20.22 -18.68
N LEU A 30 -36.52 19.51 -19.46
CA LEU A 30 -35.36 20.09 -20.11
C LEU A 30 -35.71 21.21 -21.08
N ALA A 31 -36.79 21.04 -21.88
CA ALA A 31 -37.26 22.04 -22.80
C ALA A 31 -37.68 23.33 -22.08
N VAL A 32 -38.39 23.18 -20.94
CA VAL A 32 -38.82 24.34 -20.12
C VAL A 32 -37.59 25.02 -19.47
N ASN A 33 -36.73 24.25 -18.83
CA ASN A 33 -35.56 24.77 -18.08
C ASN A 33 -34.54 25.48 -18.99
N LEU A 34 -34.36 24.99 -20.22
CA LEU A 34 -33.38 25.53 -21.17
C LEU A 34 -34.03 26.50 -22.20
N GLY A 35 -35.35 26.76 -22.11
CA GLY A 35 -36.07 27.73 -22.96
C GLY A 35 -36.10 27.35 -24.44
N VAL A 36 -36.18 26.06 -24.77
CA VAL A 36 -36.14 25.54 -26.16
C VAL A 36 -37.28 24.57 -26.46
N SER A 37 -37.48 24.24 -27.74
CA SER A 37 -38.49 23.26 -28.12
C SER A 37 -38.08 21.82 -27.73
N ARG A 38 -39.09 20.97 -27.45
CA ARG A 38 -38.86 19.53 -27.15
C ARG A 38 -38.17 18.82 -28.32
N ALA A 39 -38.41 19.21 -29.55
CA ALA A 39 -37.77 18.65 -30.73
C ALA A 39 -36.24 18.87 -30.70
N ARG A 40 -35.80 20.07 -30.29
CA ARG A 40 -34.37 20.36 -30.14
C ARG A 40 -33.72 19.56 -29.01
N ILE A 41 -34.41 19.43 -27.87
CA ILE A 41 -33.91 18.56 -26.77
C ILE A 41 -33.75 17.13 -27.25
N ARG A 42 -34.71 16.61 -28.00
CA ARG A 42 -34.64 15.24 -28.53
C ARG A 42 -33.45 15.07 -29.46
N GLN A 43 -33.18 16.00 -30.37
CA GLN A 43 -32.01 15.95 -31.26
C GLN A 43 -30.70 15.96 -30.48
N VAL A 44 -30.62 16.76 -29.40
CA VAL A 44 -29.44 16.78 -28.54
C VAL A 44 -29.26 15.44 -27.78
N LEU A 45 -30.37 14.90 -27.25
CA LEU A 45 -30.33 13.60 -26.56
C LEU A 45 -30.01 12.46 -27.53
N ASP A 46 -30.48 12.48 -28.78
CA ASP A 46 -30.15 11.51 -29.84
C ASP A 46 -28.63 11.55 -30.13
N ARG A 47 -28.07 12.76 -30.23
CA ARG A 47 -26.63 12.97 -30.41
C ARG A 47 -25.82 12.42 -29.18
N LEU A 48 -26.25 12.76 -27.96
CA LEU A 48 -25.59 12.30 -26.74
C LEU A 48 -25.74 10.79 -26.55
N GLU A 49 -26.81 10.16 -27.02
CA GLU A 49 -26.99 8.72 -27.07
C GLU A 49 -26.01 8.07 -28.07
N SER A 50 -25.85 8.67 -29.26
CA SER A 50 -24.85 8.23 -30.25
C SER A 50 -23.41 8.42 -29.77
N GLU A 51 -23.13 9.39 -28.89
CA GLU A 51 -21.89 9.63 -28.20
C GLU A 51 -21.74 8.74 -26.94
N GLN A 52 -22.67 7.81 -26.66
CA GLN A 52 -22.72 6.92 -25.50
C GLN A 52 -22.73 7.65 -24.14
N LEU A 53 -23.20 8.89 -24.10
CA LEU A 53 -23.31 9.70 -22.89
C LEU A 53 -24.68 9.60 -22.22
N VAL A 54 -25.67 9.10 -22.93
CA VAL A 54 -27.05 8.92 -22.47
C VAL A 54 -27.56 7.55 -22.89
N THR A 55 -28.30 6.87 -22.00
CA THR A 55 -29.10 5.68 -22.36
C THR A 55 -30.57 5.92 -22.18
N ARG A 56 -31.38 5.38 -23.11
CA ARG A 56 -32.86 5.47 -23.06
C ARG A 56 -33.41 4.14 -22.54
N GLN A 57 -34.20 4.23 -21.47
CA GLN A 57 -34.96 3.08 -20.96
C GLN A 57 -36.43 3.27 -21.29
N ARG A 58 -37.00 2.35 -22.09
CA ARG A 58 -38.42 2.39 -22.48
C ARG A 58 -39.30 2.47 -21.24
N GLY A 59 -40.17 3.52 -21.21
CA GLY A 59 -41.10 3.75 -20.10
C GLY A 59 -40.45 4.37 -18.83
N SER A 60 -39.14 4.44 -18.73
CA SER A 60 -38.44 4.95 -17.54
C SER A 60 -37.78 6.32 -17.77
N GLY A 61 -37.33 6.64 -19.00
CA GLY A 61 -36.73 7.92 -19.35
C GLY A 61 -35.27 7.83 -19.83
N ASN A 62 -34.60 8.99 -19.83
CA ASN A 62 -33.19 9.10 -20.21
C ASN A 62 -32.32 9.09 -18.96
N TYR A 63 -31.20 8.37 -19.02
CA TYR A 63 -30.23 8.25 -17.94
C TYR A 63 -28.86 8.71 -18.43
N ALA A 64 -28.16 9.47 -17.60
CA ALA A 64 -26.77 9.76 -17.82
C ALA A 64 -25.97 8.46 -17.80
N VAL A 65 -25.10 8.24 -18.78
CA VAL A 65 -24.14 7.13 -18.70
C VAL A 65 -23.09 7.49 -17.67
N ASP A 66 -22.86 6.63 -16.72
CA ASP A 66 -21.77 6.81 -15.77
C ASP A 66 -20.46 6.32 -16.41
N LEU A 67 -19.82 7.21 -17.15
CA LEU A 67 -18.53 6.93 -17.78
C LEU A 67 -17.43 6.59 -16.76
N ARG A 68 -17.67 6.89 -15.48
CA ARG A 68 -16.77 6.52 -14.40
C ARG A 68 -16.82 5.02 -14.08
N LYS A 69 -17.94 4.34 -14.44
CA LYS A 69 -18.07 2.88 -14.23
C LYS A 69 -17.14 2.05 -15.14
N ASP A 70 -16.70 2.62 -16.25
CA ASP A 70 -15.86 1.90 -17.22
C ASP A 70 -14.37 2.30 -17.13
N ARG A 71 -14.00 3.25 -16.25
CA ARG A 71 -12.61 3.69 -16.10
C ARG A 71 -12.36 4.36 -14.75
N LEU A 72 -11.25 3.99 -14.11
CA LEU A 72 -10.74 4.75 -12.96
C LEU A 72 -10.18 6.08 -13.44
N THR A 73 -10.60 7.16 -12.80
CA THR A 73 -10.11 8.52 -13.06
C THR A 73 -9.42 9.10 -11.84
N THR A 74 -9.92 8.75 -10.64
CA THR A 74 -9.41 9.26 -9.38
C THR A 74 -9.33 8.15 -8.33
N VAL A 75 -8.19 8.04 -7.67
CA VAL A 75 -7.95 7.09 -6.58
C VAL A 75 -7.51 7.84 -5.33
N GLY A 76 -8.22 7.64 -4.23
CA GLY A 76 -7.83 8.14 -2.91
C GLY A 76 -6.76 7.24 -2.30
N ILE A 77 -5.62 7.82 -1.89
CA ILE A 77 -4.57 7.12 -1.15
C ILE A 77 -4.63 7.57 0.31
N LEU A 78 -5.19 6.72 1.16
CA LEU A 78 -5.46 6.99 2.56
C LEU A 78 -4.30 6.49 3.42
N VAL A 79 -3.58 7.40 4.03
CA VAL A 79 -2.36 7.12 4.78
C VAL A 79 -2.56 7.45 6.26
N ASP A 80 -2.32 6.46 7.13
CA ASP A 80 -2.39 6.63 8.57
C ASP A 80 -1.58 7.86 9.05
N ARG A 81 -2.17 8.69 9.90
CA ARG A 81 -1.53 9.88 10.47
C ARG A 81 -0.29 9.55 11.33
N GLN A 82 -0.25 8.35 11.91
CA GLN A 82 0.90 7.89 12.70
C GLN A 82 2.11 7.54 11.82
N LEU A 83 1.89 7.21 10.56
CA LEU A 83 2.94 6.99 9.57
C LEU A 83 3.64 8.32 9.23
N LYS A 84 4.83 8.55 9.79
CA LYS A 84 5.62 9.76 9.56
C LYS A 84 6.45 9.60 8.29
N LEU A 85 5.86 9.88 7.13
CA LEU A 85 6.50 9.68 5.81
C LEU A 85 7.91 10.28 5.72
N GLY A 86 8.13 11.49 6.27
CA GLY A 86 9.47 12.10 6.29
C GLY A 86 10.52 11.34 7.09
N ASN A 87 10.10 10.38 7.94
CA ASN A 87 10.97 9.55 8.77
C ASN A 87 10.90 8.06 8.40
N ASP A 88 10.19 7.73 7.33
CA ASP A 88 10.02 6.37 6.84
C ASP A 88 10.30 6.31 5.33
N PRO A 89 11.55 6.05 4.94
CA PRO A 89 11.96 6.01 3.54
C PRO A 89 11.20 4.96 2.71
N PHE A 90 10.83 3.83 3.32
CA PHE A 90 10.12 2.77 2.62
C PHE A 90 8.73 3.22 2.17
N TYR A 91 7.92 3.78 3.08
CA TYR A 91 6.58 4.27 2.73
C TYR A 91 6.61 5.48 1.80
N SER A 92 7.65 6.34 1.90
CA SER A 92 7.84 7.44 0.96
C SER A 92 8.11 6.92 -0.45
N MET A 93 8.98 5.92 -0.59
CA MET A 93 9.28 5.27 -1.87
C MET A 93 8.06 4.52 -2.43
N LEU A 94 7.31 3.80 -1.57
CA LEU A 94 6.06 3.14 -1.97
C LEU A 94 5.06 4.13 -2.55
N LEU A 95 4.83 5.25 -1.87
CA LEU A 95 3.88 6.28 -2.31
C LEU A 95 4.29 6.91 -3.64
N GLU A 96 5.56 7.28 -3.78
CA GLU A 96 6.09 7.86 -5.02
C GLU A 96 5.87 6.91 -6.21
N GLN A 97 6.27 5.65 -6.06
CA GLN A 97 6.12 4.66 -7.13
C GLN A 97 4.66 4.32 -7.42
N LEU A 98 3.81 4.25 -6.40
CA LEU A 98 2.38 4.01 -6.56
C LEU A 98 1.70 5.16 -7.32
N GLN A 99 2.01 6.41 -6.94
CA GLN A 99 1.51 7.59 -7.65
C GLN A 99 2.00 7.61 -9.11
N GLY A 100 3.27 7.30 -9.35
CA GLY A 100 3.82 7.19 -10.71
C GLY A 100 3.10 6.14 -11.55
N ALA A 101 2.80 4.96 -10.97
CA ALA A 101 2.07 3.90 -11.66
C ALA A 101 0.63 4.32 -12.00
N LEU A 102 -0.09 4.93 -11.06
CA LEU A 102 -1.44 5.44 -11.29
C LEU A 102 -1.44 6.53 -12.37
N GLN A 103 -0.49 7.46 -12.31
CA GLN A 103 -0.35 8.52 -13.32
C GLN A 103 -0.07 7.96 -14.71
N HIS A 104 0.74 6.92 -14.82
CA HIS A 104 1.01 6.24 -16.11
C HIS A 104 -0.26 5.69 -16.75
N GLU A 105 -1.20 5.20 -15.93
CA GLU A 105 -2.52 4.74 -16.38
C GLU A 105 -3.53 5.89 -16.59
N GLY A 106 -3.10 7.15 -16.41
CA GLY A 106 -3.96 8.32 -16.53
C GLY A 106 -4.92 8.51 -15.34
N ILE A 107 -4.60 7.91 -14.19
CA ILE A 107 -5.40 7.98 -12.97
C ILE A 107 -4.82 9.08 -12.05
N ARG A 108 -5.66 10.01 -11.64
CA ARG A 108 -5.31 11.02 -10.64
C ARG A 108 -5.33 10.41 -9.25
N SER A 109 -4.29 10.59 -8.45
CA SER A 109 -4.27 10.20 -7.05
C SER A 109 -4.42 11.40 -6.12
N VAL A 110 -5.19 11.21 -5.03
CA VAL A 110 -5.37 12.18 -3.96
C VAL A 110 -4.91 11.55 -2.66
N ILE A 111 -3.94 12.17 -1.97
CA ILE A 111 -3.44 11.65 -0.69
C ILE A 111 -4.18 12.31 0.45
N GLU A 112 -4.75 11.50 1.34
CA GLU A 112 -5.39 11.95 2.58
C GLU A 112 -4.77 11.28 3.81
N ARG A 113 -4.76 12.02 4.92
CA ARG A 113 -4.26 11.52 6.21
C ARG A 113 -5.43 11.08 7.06
N ILE A 114 -5.44 9.80 7.44
CA ILE A 114 -6.53 9.16 8.17
C ILE A 114 -6.14 8.71 9.57
N ASP A 115 -7.13 8.53 10.41
CA ASP A 115 -7.12 7.78 11.66
C ASP A 115 -8.30 6.78 11.67
N GLU A 116 -8.45 5.99 12.74
CA GLU A 116 -9.48 4.96 12.85
C GLU A 116 -10.92 5.50 12.81
N ASN A 117 -11.12 6.80 13.10
CA ASN A 117 -12.43 7.45 13.11
C ASN A 117 -12.73 8.21 11.81
N THR A 118 -11.80 8.22 10.87
CA THR A 118 -11.96 8.96 9.61
C THR A 118 -13.09 8.34 8.77
N LYS A 119 -14.08 9.16 8.39
CA LYS A 119 -15.07 8.75 7.39
C LYS A 119 -14.40 8.70 6.03
N LEU A 120 -14.60 7.59 5.32
CA LEU A 120 -14.01 7.43 3.99
C LEU A 120 -14.60 8.41 2.99
N PRO A 121 -13.79 8.97 2.08
CA PRO A 121 -14.28 9.82 1.01
C PRO A 121 -15.17 9.02 0.04
N GLU A 122 -16.14 9.71 -0.53
CA GLU A 122 -17.15 9.12 -1.45
C GLU A 122 -16.98 9.61 -2.90
N GLU A 123 -16.03 10.53 -3.14
CA GLU A 123 -15.85 11.18 -4.44
C GLU A 123 -14.87 10.42 -5.35
N GLU A 124 -14.03 9.56 -4.80
CA GLU A 124 -13.05 8.79 -5.52
C GLU A 124 -13.63 7.48 -6.09
N ASP A 125 -13.15 7.09 -7.26
CA ASP A 125 -13.59 5.87 -7.94
C ASP A 125 -13.11 4.60 -7.20
N ALA A 126 -11.98 4.69 -6.47
CA ALA A 126 -11.44 3.63 -5.64
C ALA A 126 -10.53 4.19 -4.53
N LEU A 127 -10.26 3.39 -3.51
CA LEU A 127 -9.43 3.77 -2.37
C LEU A 127 -8.28 2.78 -2.17
N ILE A 128 -7.09 3.31 -1.87
CA ILE A 128 -5.95 2.54 -1.38
C ILE A 128 -5.69 2.95 0.06
N ILE A 129 -5.65 2.00 0.98
CA ILE A 129 -5.51 2.26 2.42
C ILE A 129 -4.21 1.63 2.93
N MET A 130 -3.44 2.38 3.70
CA MET A 130 -2.20 1.89 4.31
C MET A 130 -1.99 2.42 5.73
N GLY A 131 -1.31 1.62 6.54
CA GLY A 131 -1.03 1.90 7.95
C GLY A 131 -2.06 1.30 8.91
N MET A 132 -1.78 1.38 10.21
CA MET A 132 -2.54 0.64 11.24
C MET A 132 -4.00 1.08 11.36
N ALA A 133 -4.29 2.37 11.16
CA ALA A 133 -5.68 2.87 11.12
C ALA A 133 -6.52 2.15 10.05
N GLY A 134 -5.91 1.76 8.93
CA GLY A 134 -6.58 0.99 7.87
C GLY A 134 -7.11 -0.36 8.33
N ASN A 135 -6.42 -1.04 9.25
CA ASN A 135 -6.89 -2.31 9.81
C ASN A 135 -8.22 -2.14 10.56
N GLU A 136 -8.36 -1.09 11.36
CA GLU A 136 -9.59 -0.82 12.10
C GLU A 136 -10.71 -0.34 11.17
N ILE A 137 -10.40 0.50 10.20
CA ILE A 137 -11.36 0.95 9.19
C ILE A 137 -11.94 -0.27 8.45
N ILE A 138 -11.10 -1.19 7.95
CA ILE A 138 -11.55 -2.38 7.20
C ILE A 138 -12.40 -3.32 8.07
N LYS A 139 -12.13 -3.42 9.38
CA LYS A 139 -12.90 -4.26 10.30
C LYS A 139 -14.24 -3.65 10.69
N THR A 140 -14.32 -2.34 10.83
CA THR A 140 -15.44 -1.67 11.49
C THR A 140 -16.39 -0.96 10.53
N GLN A 141 -15.90 -0.48 9.38
CA GLN A 141 -16.73 0.25 8.44
C GLN A 141 -17.36 -0.68 7.39
N ARG A 142 -18.54 -0.29 6.91
CA ARG A 142 -19.18 -0.92 5.76
C ARG A 142 -18.83 -0.10 4.52
N PHE A 143 -18.35 -0.79 3.53
CA PHE A 143 -18.02 -0.22 2.24
C PHE A 143 -19.19 -0.46 1.29
N GLY A 144 -19.63 0.58 0.60
CA GLY A 144 -20.62 0.44 -0.48
C GLY A 144 -20.04 -0.35 -1.66
N SER A 145 -20.19 0.18 -2.85
CA SER A 145 -19.62 -0.40 -4.09
C SER A 145 -18.24 0.19 -4.46
N THR A 146 -17.63 1.01 -3.61
CA THR A 146 -16.30 1.59 -3.86
C THR A 146 -15.24 0.51 -3.65
N PRO A 147 -14.43 0.17 -4.66
CA PRO A 147 -13.31 -0.76 -4.53
C PRO A 147 -12.27 -0.26 -3.53
N ILE A 148 -11.81 -1.13 -2.66
CA ILE A 148 -10.79 -0.80 -1.66
C ILE A 148 -9.62 -1.77 -1.76
N LEU A 149 -8.44 -1.21 -1.75
CA LEU A 149 -7.19 -1.95 -1.70
C LEU A 149 -6.42 -1.61 -0.43
N GLY A 150 -6.26 -2.58 0.46
CA GLY A 150 -5.37 -2.48 1.61
C GLY A 150 -3.96 -2.89 1.26
N ILE A 151 -2.95 -2.06 1.55
CA ILE A 151 -1.54 -2.41 1.35
C ILE A 151 -0.89 -2.60 2.72
N PHE A 152 -0.31 -3.78 2.94
CA PHE A 152 0.37 -4.21 4.18
C PHE A 152 -0.53 -4.15 5.41
N LEU A 153 -1.81 -4.51 5.23
CA LEU A 153 -2.77 -4.60 6.34
C LEU A 153 -2.94 -6.06 6.80
N ASP A 154 -3.20 -6.23 8.09
CA ASP A 154 -3.51 -7.52 8.73
C ASP A 154 -5.01 -7.84 8.72
N ALA A 155 -5.85 -6.88 8.36
CA ALA A 155 -7.29 -7.07 8.35
C ALA A 155 -7.69 -8.14 7.33
N LYS A 156 -8.71 -8.91 7.68
CA LYS A 156 -9.33 -9.86 6.75
C LYS A 156 -10.53 -9.18 6.09
N PRO A 157 -10.62 -9.15 4.75
CA PRO A 157 -11.79 -8.63 4.07
C PRO A 157 -13.07 -9.38 4.49
N GLN A 158 -14.17 -8.66 4.61
CA GLN A 158 -15.47 -9.29 4.84
C GLN A 158 -15.88 -10.08 3.59
N PRO A 159 -16.48 -11.28 3.74
CA PRO A 159 -16.99 -12.06 2.60
C PRO A 159 -17.94 -11.22 1.74
N GLY A 160 -17.72 -11.22 0.42
CA GLY A 160 -18.53 -10.47 -0.53
C GLY A 160 -18.26 -8.98 -0.61
N SER A 161 -17.32 -8.43 0.17
CA SER A 161 -16.89 -7.04 0.03
C SER A 161 -15.94 -6.85 -1.15
N GLN A 162 -15.87 -5.65 -1.71
CA GLN A 162 -14.89 -5.25 -2.73
C GLN A 162 -13.60 -4.74 -2.07
N VAL A 163 -13.11 -5.44 -1.06
CA VAL A 163 -11.88 -5.11 -0.33
C VAL A 163 -10.83 -6.16 -0.63
N SER A 164 -9.80 -5.80 -1.36
CA SER A 164 -8.61 -6.66 -1.54
C SER A 164 -7.47 -6.20 -0.66
N ILE A 165 -6.63 -7.13 -0.21
CA ILE A 165 -5.47 -6.83 0.63
C ILE A 165 -4.22 -7.45 0.03
N LEU A 166 -3.18 -6.64 -0.10
CA LEU A 166 -1.84 -7.04 -0.48
C LEU A 166 -1.00 -7.16 0.78
N GLN A 167 -0.60 -8.39 1.11
CA GLN A 167 0.16 -8.73 2.32
C GLN A 167 1.53 -9.29 1.97
N VAL A 168 2.47 -9.14 2.89
CA VAL A 168 3.76 -9.82 2.83
C VAL A 168 3.86 -10.86 3.95
N ASP A 169 4.48 -11.98 3.64
CA ASP A 169 4.72 -13.06 4.62
C ASP A 169 5.90 -12.67 5.53
N ASN A 170 5.57 -11.84 6.52
CA ASN A 170 6.56 -11.36 7.49
C ASN A 170 7.05 -12.49 8.43
N PHE A 171 6.22 -13.51 8.67
CA PHE A 171 6.63 -14.65 9.48
C PHE A 171 7.69 -15.48 8.77
N ASP A 172 7.45 -15.85 7.51
CA ASP A 172 8.45 -16.56 6.70
C ASP A 172 9.74 -15.74 6.56
N ALA A 173 9.63 -14.43 6.35
CA ALA A 173 10.78 -13.56 6.24
C ALA A 173 11.67 -13.61 7.52
N GLY A 174 11.07 -13.52 8.70
CA GLY A 174 11.78 -13.64 9.97
C GLY A 174 12.42 -15.02 10.14
N TYR A 175 11.71 -16.08 9.77
CA TYR A 175 12.23 -17.44 9.80
C TYR A 175 13.45 -17.61 8.87
N GLN A 176 13.39 -17.12 7.65
CA GLN A 176 14.48 -17.18 6.67
C GLN A 176 15.69 -16.33 7.12
N ALA A 177 15.46 -15.19 7.76
CA ALA A 177 16.52 -14.36 8.30
C ALA A 177 17.35 -15.11 9.38
N ALA A 178 16.68 -15.76 10.35
CA ALA A 178 17.35 -16.55 11.37
C ALA A 178 18.04 -17.78 10.77
N LYS A 179 17.40 -18.46 9.82
CA LYS A 179 17.98 -19.60 9.09
C LYS A 179 19.25 -19.21 8.35
N TYR A 180 19.25 -18.05 7.70
CA TYR A 180 20.44 -17.53 7.03
C TYR A 180 21.58 -17.27 8.01
N LEU A 181 21.32 -16.58 9.12
CA LEU A 181 22.34 -16.34 10.16
C LEU A 181 22.92 -17.65 10.70
N TYR A 182 22.08 -18.65 10.94
CA TYR A 182 22.50 -19.98 11.40
C TYR A 182 23.41 -20.66 10.38
N SER A 183 23.11 -20.55 9.08
CA SER A 183 23.96 -21.12 8.01
C SER A 183 25.35 -20.49 7.94
N LEU A 184 25.51 -19.25 8.45
CA LEU A 184 26.81 -18.58 8.62
C LEU A 184 27.57 -18.96 9.93
N GLY A 185 27.07 -19.97 10.64
CA GLY A 185 27.66 -20.45 11.89
C GLY A 185 27.37 -19.59 13.12
N VAL A 186 26.40 -18.65 13.01
CA VAL A 186 25.98 -17.86 14.16
C VAL A 186 25.24 -18.73 15.17
N LYS A 187 25.53 -18.56 16.46
CA LYS A 187 24.94 -19.30 17.58
C LYS A 187 24.21 -18.41 18.59
N SER A 188 24.35 -17.10 18.49
CA SER A 188 23.68 -16.11 19.35
C SER A 188 22.87 -15.17 18.51
N PHE A 189 21.56 -15.08 18.77
CA PHE A 189 20.61 -14.35 17.96
C PHE A 189 19.96 -13.24 18.78
N CYS A 190 19.75 -12.09 18.15
CA CYS A 190 19.06 -10.96 18.75
C CYS A 190 18.15 -10.31 17.72
N PHE A 191 16.91 -10.03 18.11
CA PHE A 191 15.95 -9.24 17.33
C PHE A 191 15.86 -7.83 17.89
N VAL A 192 15.94 -6.81 17.02
CA VAL A 192 15.92 -5.39 17.38
C VAL A 192 14.72 -4.74 16.70
N GLY A 193 13.68 -4.43 17.47
CA GLY A 193 12.46 -3.84 16.93
C GLY A 193 11.28 -3.94 17.89
N PRO A 194 10.14 -3.29 17.58
CA PRO A 194 8.96 -3.34 18.41
C PRO A 194 8.18 -4.65 18.21
N ASN A 195 7.42 -5.06 19.22
CA ASN A 195 6.52 -6.23 19.15
C ASN A 195 5.03 -5.88 18.95
N HIS A 196 4.67 -4.59 19.01
CA HIS A 196 3.29 -4.12 18.82
C HIS A 196 2.95 -3.76 17.37
N ILE A 197 3.95 -3.61 16.49
CA ILE A 197 3.75 -3.39 15.06
C ILE A 197 3.65 -4.78 14.37
N PRO A 198 2.55 -5.10 13.68
CA PRO A 198 2.30 -6.42 13.14
C PRO A 198 3.45 -6.99 12.31
N ALA A 199 3.97 -6.24 11.34
CA ALA A 199 5.08 -6.70 10.50
C ALA A 199 6.33 -7.05 11.33
N SER A 200 6.70 -6.23 12.31
CA SER A 200 7.85 -6.47 13.19
C SER A 200 7.61 -7.67 14.11
N ARG A 201 6.41 -7.77 14.68
CA ARG A 201 6.01 -8.91 15.54
C ARG A 201 6.12 -10.23 14.78
N ASP A 202 5.60 -10.28 13.58
CA ASP A 202 5.57 -11.51 12.80
C ASP A 202 6.98 -11.91 12.34
N ARG A 203 7.84 -10.94 11.97
CA ARG A 203 9.26 -11.15 11.72
C ARG A 203 9.97 -11.72 12.95
N TYR A 204 9.69 -11.15 14.13
CA TYR A 204 10.23 -11.68 15.41
C TYR A 204 9.76 -13.11 15.68
N LEU A 205 8.46 -13.39 15.53
CA LEU A 205 7.90 -14.73 15.79
C LEU A 205 8.46 -15.78 14.82
N GLY A 206 8.65 -15.43 13.56
CA GLY A 206 9.28 -16.33 12.58
C GLY A 206 10.73 -16.63 12.93
N ALA A 207 11.52 -15.62 13.28
CA ALA A 207 12.91 -15.79 13.70
C ALA A 207 12.99 -16.62 14.99
N LYS A 208 12.12 -16.35 15.97
CA LYS A 208 12.04 -17.09 17.22
C LYS A 208 11.72 -18.56 16.98
N ARG A 209 10.74 -18.83 16.12
CA ARG A 209 10.38 -20.21 15.74
C ARG A 209 11.58 -20.99 15.20
N PHE A 210 12.34 -20.40 14.28
CA PHE A 210 13.54 -21.05 13.75
C PHE A 210 14.60 -21.31 14.85
N CYS A 211 14.87 -20.31 15.70
CA CYS A 211 15.84 -20.46 16.79
C CYS A 211 15.45 -21.58 17.74
N GLU A 212 14.20 -21.64 18.16
CA GLU A 212 13.65 -22.70 19.01
C GLU A 212 13.82 -24.11 18.39
N GLU A 213 13.56 -24.25 17.09
CA GLU A 213 13.74 -25.52 16.35
C GLU A 213 15.20 -25.97 16.31
N GLN A 214 16.15 -25.03 16.38
CA GLN A 214 17.57 -25.31 16.40
C GLN A 214 18.18 -25.37 17.83
N GLY A 215 17.33 -25.25 18.87
CA GLY A 215 17.76 -25.27 20.27
C GLY A 215 18.52 -24.01 20.71
N HIS A 216 18.21 -22.87 20.10
CA HIS A 216 18.77 -21.56 20.42
C HIS A 216 17.71 -20.59 20.93
N ASP A 217 18.13 -19.66 21.79
CA ASP A 217 17.31 -18.53 22.21
C ASP A 217 17.44 -17.35 21.23
N LEU A 218 16.37 -16.58 21.11
CA LEU A 218 16.34 -15.28 20.44
C LEU A 218 16.16 -14.19 21.48
N GLU A 219 17.20 -13.41 21.72
CA GLU A 219 17.10 -12.21 22.56
C GLU A 219 16.29 -11.14 21.85
N HIS A 220 15.49 -10.36 22.60
CA HIS A 220 14.68 -9.29 22.03
C HIS A 220 15.06 -7.94 22.63
N PHE A 221 15.43 -6.99 21.77
CA PHE A 221 15.67 -5.59 22.10
C PHE A 221 14.53 -4.72 21.54
N PRO A 222 13.57 -4.30 22.37
CA PRO A 222 12.47 -3.48 21.92
C PRO A 222 12.93 -2.05 21.63
N CYS A 223 12.63 -1.55 20.45
CA CYS A 223 12.89 -0.16 20.07
C CYS A 223 11.83 0.34 19.09
N ARG A 224 11.85 1.64 18.74
CA ARG A 224 11.03 2.18 17.66
C ARG A 224 11.53 1.67 16.32
N MET A 225 10.60 1.36 15.40
CA MET A 225 10.92 0.88 14.05
C MET A 225 11.35 2.04 13.13
N ASN A 226 12.47 2.69 13.49
CA ASN A 226 13.06 3.80 12.74
C ASN A 226 14.55 3.97 13.07
N TYR A 227 15.21 4.90 12.38
CA TYR A 227 16.63 5.19 12.55
C TYR A 227 17.01 5.49 14.02
N THR A 228 16.27 6.39 14.68
CA THR A 228 16.61 6.79 16.06
C THR A 228 16.40 5.64 17.06
N GLY A 229 15.41 4.77 16.81
CA GLY A 229 15.22 3.56 17.59
C GLY A 229 16.38 2.60 17.46
N GLY A 230 16.83 2.35 16.23
CA GLY A 230 18.01 1.53 15.94
C GLY A 230 19.29 2.09 16.56
N LEU A 231 19.50 3.40 16.45
CA LEU A 231 20.63 4.10 17.04
C LEU A 231 20.67 3.92 18.58
N SER A 232 19.53 4.15 19.24
CA SER A 232 19.41 4.00 20.69
C SER A 232 19.62 2.54 21.15
N ALA A 233 19.03 1.59 20.43
CA ALA A 233 19.22 0.17 20.71
C ALA A 233 20.69 -0.24 20.55
N GLY A 234 21.36 0.23 19.50
CA GLY A 234 22.78 -0.03 19.29
C GLY A 234 23.66 0.51 20.43
N GLN A 235 23.38 1.74 20.88
CA GLN A 235 24.09 2.34 22.02
C GLN A 235 23.90 1.55 23.31
N GLU A 236 22.70 1.04 23.57
CA GLU A 236 22.41 0.23 24.76
C GLU A 236 23.06 -1.15 24.70
N ILE A 237 22.97 -1.82 23.56
CA ILE A 237 23.63 -3.11 23.31
C ILE A 237 25.13 -2.99 23.57
N LEU A 238 25.78 -1.90 23.13
CA LEU A 238 27.21 -1.66 23.26
C LEU A 238 27.65 -1.28 24.69
N LYS A 239 26.83 -0.53 25.43
CA LYS A 239 27.11 -0.15 26.83
C LYS A 239 27.10 -1.35 27.77
N ASN A 240 26.22 -2.31 27.52
CA ASN A 240 26.08 -3.49 28.39
C ASN A 240 27.17 -4.54 28.22
N ASP A 241 28.22 -4.26 27.44
CA ASP A 241 29.47 -5.01 27.21
C ASP A 241 29.31 -6.55 27.07
N ARG A 242 28.09 -7.00 26.73
CA ARG A 242 27.74 -8.42 26.58
C ARG A 242 28.11 -9.00 25.24
N ILE A 243 28.76 -8.21 24.35
CA ILE A 243 29.05 -8.63 22.99
C ILE A 243 30.51 -8.99 22.85
N THR A 244 30.88 -10.11 23.45
CA THR A 244 32.21 -10.73 23.23
C THR A 244 32.19 -11.81 22.15
N THR A 245 31.02 -12.26 21.73
CA THR A 245 30.84 -13.32 20.74
C THR A 245 30.11 -12.79 19.48
N LYS A 246 30.45 -13.39 18.34
CA LYS A 246 29.78 -13.11 17.07
C LYS A 246 28.27 -13.36 17.18
N ARG A 247 27.47 -12.32 16.96
CA ARG A 247 26.01 -12.39 17.03
C ARG A 247 25.36 -12.18 15.65
N GLY A 248 24.23 -12.82 15.45
CA GLY A 248 23.28 -12.48 14.40
C GLY A 248 22.27 -11.46 14.91
N LEU A 249 22.23 -10.31 14.29
CA LEU A 249 21.31 -9.23 14.60
C LEU A 249 20.25 -9.19 13.51
N ILE A 250 18.98 -9.32 13.91
CA ILE A 250 17.83 -9.20 13.02
C ILE A 250 17.11 -7.92 13.41
N THR A 251 17.02 -6.94 12.53
CA THR A 251 16.32 -5.70 12.81
C THR A 251 14.92 -5.71 12.18
N ALA A 252 13.99 -4.96 12.79
CA ALA A 252 12.62 -4.91 12.31
C ALA A 252 12.50 -4.41 10.87
N ASN A 253 13.39 -3.48 10.44
CA ASN A 253 13.46 -2.98 9.06
C ASN A 253 14.82 -2.34 8.77
N ASP A 254 15.07 -1.97 7.51
CA ASP A 254 16.33 -1.38 7.04
C ASP A 254 16.66 -0.07 7.76
N TRP A 255 15.65 0.77 8.02
CA TRP A 255 15.88 2.06 8.67
C TRP A 255 16.34 1.90 10.12
N THR A 256 15.84 0.89 10.83
CA THR A 256 16.35 0.46 12.15
C THR A 256 17.77 -0.11 12.04
N ALA A 257 18.06 -0.90 11.00
CA ALA A 257 19.40 -1.47 10.77
C ALA A 257 20.45 -0.39 10.57
N ILE A 258 20.15 0.63 9.76
CA ILE A 258 21.07 1.75 9.51
C ILE A 258 21.34 2.53 10.79
N GLY A 259 20.32 2.77 11.63
CA GLY A 259 20.50 3.40 12.94
C GLY A 259 21.40 2.60 13.87
N LEU A 260 21.18 1.30 13.97
CA LEU A 260 22.00 0.38 14.76
C LEU A 260 23.45 0.34 14.25
N HIS A 261 23.64 0.24 12.95
CA HIS A 261 24.96 0.31 12.32
C HIS A 261 25.70 1.61 12.66
N SER A 262 25.00 2.76 12.59
CA SER A 262 25.58 4.06 12.94
C SER A 262 26.03 4.12 14.39
N ALA A 263 25.32 3.50 15.34
CA ALA A 263 25.77 3.40 16.72
C ALA A 263 27.05 2.59 16.82
N MET A 264 27.15 1.45 16.15
CA MET A 264 28.32 0.58 16.19
C MET A 264 29.57 1.28 15.65
N ILE A 265 29.47 1.99 14.52
CA ILE A 265 30.57 2.78 13.96
C ILE A 265 31.03 3.86 14.96
N ALA A 266 30.08 4.59 15.57
CA ALA A 266 30.39 5.63 16.54
C ALA A 266 31.17 5.09 17.79
N PHE A 267 31.01 3.83 18.12
CA PHE A 267 31.77 3.17 19.19
C PHE A 267 33.05 2.46 18.70
N GLY A 268 33.49 2.69 17.46
CA GLY A 268 34.69 2.11 16.89
C GLY A 268 34.66 0.59 16.71
N LYS A 269 33.46 0.00 16.66
CA LYS A 269 33.27 -1.43 16.43
C LYS A 269 32.83 -1.67 14.98
N GLU A 270 33.66 -2.36 14.21
CA GLU A 270 33.28 -2.76 12.86
C GLU A 270 32.31 -3.95 12.92
N LEU A 271 31.13 -3.78 12.35
CA LEU A 271 30.09 -4.81 12.28
C LEU A 271 30.60 -6.11 11.62
N ARG A 272 31.42 -5.97 10.57
CA ARG A 272 31.86 -7.09 9.74
C ARG A 272 32.61 -8.19 10.51
N ASP A 273 33.36 -7.81 11.55
CA ASP A 273 34.21 -8.73 12.25
C ASP A 273 33.53 -9.42 13.44
N GLN A 274 32.48 -8.81 13.97
CA GLN A 274 31.84 -9.26 15.22
C GLN A 274 30.38 -9.67 15.05
N HIS A 275 29.66 -9.18 14.04
CA HIS A 275 28.22 -9.42 13.89
C HIS A 275 27.82 -9.60 12.44
N VAL A 276 26.67 -10.27 12.24
CA VAL A 276 25.99 -10.31 10.94
C VAL A 276 24.64 -9.66 11.14
N LEU A 277 24.35 -8.61 10.34
CA LEU A 277 23.14 -7.82 10.42
C LEU A 277 22.20 -8.17 9.26
N VAL A 278 21.01 -8.65 9.60
CA VAL A 278 19.91 -8.91 8.65
C VAL A 278 18.79 -7.94 8.91
N SER A 279 18.18 -7.46 7.83
CA SER A 279 17.05 -6.55 7.87
C SER A 279 16.04 -6.85 6.77
N PHE A 280 15.03 -5.98 6.64
CA PHE A 280 13.93 -6.13 5.70
C PHE A 280 13.60 -4.77 5.09
N ASP A 281 12.94 -4.78 3.96
CA ASP A 281 12.35 -3.76 3.11
C ASP A 281 13.07 -3.65 1.76
N GLY A 282 14.41 -3.78 1.70
CA GLY A 282 15.19 -3.65 0.47
C GLY A 282 15.39 -2.21 0.04
N LEU A 283 15.65 -1.30 0.99
CA LEU A 283 15.96 0.10 0.66
C LEU A 283 17.23 0.19 -0.19
N PRO A 284 17.27 1.05 -1.24
CA PRO A 284 18.43 1.17 -2.12
C PRO A 284 19.74 1.47 -1.40
N ILE A 285 19.69 2.18 -0.28
CA ILE A 285 20.86 2.52 0.52
C ILE A 285 21.53 1.28 1.14
N THR A 286 20.80 0.19 1.39
CA THR A 286 21.40 -1.05 1.92
C THR A 286 22.26 -1.81 0.91
N ASN A 287 22.25 -1.41 -0.36
CA ASN A 287 23.17 -1.91 -1.37
C ASN A 287 24.61 -1.35 -1.19
N ASP A 288 24.79 -0.31 -0.35
CA ASP A 288 26.13 0.14 0.01
C ASP A 288 26.85 -0.96 0.82
N ARG A 289 27.92 -1.49 0.22
CA ARG A 289 28.73 -2.58 0.82
C ARG A 289 29.37 -2.19 2.14
N ASN A 290 29.56 -0.90 2.41
CA ASN A 290 30.14 -0.42 3.66
C ASN A 290 29.19 -0.60 4.84
N LEU A 291 27.86 -0.59 4.59
CA LEU A 291 26.87 -0.83 5.64
C LEU A 291 26.85 -2.29 6.10
N ALA A 292 27.32 -3.25 5.29
CA ALA A 292 27.32 -4.67 5.60
C ALA A 292 25.95 -5.19 6.11
N ILE A 293 24.84 -4.63 5.61
CA ILE A 293 23.47 -5.01 5.92
C ILE A 293 23.00 -6.03 4.88
N HIS A 294 22.50 -7.16 5.35
CA HIS A 294 21.87 -8.18 4.51
C HIS A 294 20.36 -7.99 4.54
N THR A 295 19.78 -7.44 3.50
CA THR A 295 18.34 -7.15 3.49
C THR A 295 17.53 -8.13 2.65
N MET A 296 16.33 -8.47 3.13
CA MET A 296 15.29 -9.12 2.37
C MET A 296 14.32 -8.05 1.83
N ALA A 297 14.25 -7.94 0.52
CA ALA A 297 13.47 -6.92 -0.16
C ALA A 297 12.00 -7.33 -0.27
N ILE A 298 11.11 -6.40 0.00
CA ILE A 298 9.70 -6.49 -0.37
C ILE A 298 9.60 -6.33 -1.90
N PRO A 299 8.87 -7.20 -2.63
CA PRO A 299 8.75 -7.14 -4.07
C PRO A 299 7.85 -5.97 -4.51
N LEU A 300 8.31 -4.75 -4.24
CA LEU A 300 7.52 -3.53 -4.33
C LEU A 300 6.97 -3.31 -5.74
N ARG A 301 7.77 -3.62 -6.78
CA ARG A 301 7.35 -3.50 -8.18
C ARG A 301 6.11 -4.36 -8.48
N SER A 302 6.12 -5.62 -8.04
CA SER A 302 4.98 -6.53 -8.24
C SER A 302 3.76 -6.05 -7.46
N ILE A 303 3.93 -5.60 -6.20
CA ILE A 303 2.86 -5.08 -5.36
C ILE A 303 2.20 -3.86 -6.02
N ILE A 304 2.97 -2.93 -6.57
CA ILE A 304 2.45 -1.74 -7.24
C ILE A 304 1.71 -2.12 -8.52
N GLN A 305 2.27 -3.00 -9.34
CA GLN A 305 1.63 -3.48 -10.57
C GLN A 305 0.31 -4.20 -10.26
N ASP A 306 0.31 -5.08 -9.26
CA ASP A 306 -0.89 -5.80 -8.83
C ASP A 306 -1.90 -4.86 -8.17
N SER A 307 -1.46 -3.77 -7.52
CA SER A 307 -2.37 -2.74 -6.99
C SER A 307 -3.21 -2.12 -8.11
N VAL A 308 -2.59 -1.70 -9.19
CA VAL A 308 -3.30 -1.12 -10.35
C VAL A 308 -4.20 -2.17 -11.01
N THR A 309 -3.67 -3.36 -11.24
CA THR A 309 -4.43 -4.48 -11.84
C THR A 309 -5.65 -4.86 -11.00
N GLU A 310 -5.51 -4.90 -9.69
CA GLU A 310 -6.59 -5.26 -8.79
C GLU A 310 -7.71 -4.21 -8.77
N LEU A 311 -7.34 -2.93 -8.81
CA LEU A 311 -8.34 -1.86 -8.92
C LEU A 311 -9.07 -1.91 -10.27
N GLN A 312 -8.37 -2.16 -11.38
CA GLN A 312 -8.98 -2.32 -12.71
C GLN A 312 -9.91 -3.54 -12.76
N ARG A 313 -9.55 -4.65 -12.08
CA ARG A 313 -10.38 -5.86 -12.00
C ARG A 313 -11.79 -5.57 -11.46
N TYR A 314 -11.94 -4.66 -10.52
CA TYR A 314 -13.25 -4.30 -9.99
C TYR A 314 -14.10 -3.51 -11.00
N LEU A 315 -13.49 -2.80 -11.94
CA LEU A 315 -14.22 -2.14 -13.02
C LEU A 315 -14.74 -3.18 -14.02
N ASP A 316 -13.87 -4.10 -14.44
CA ASP A 316 -14.21 -5.14 -15.40
C ASP A 316 -15.25 -6.12 -14.84
N GLN A 317 -15.21 -6.34 -13.52
CA GLN A 317 -16.06 -7.27 -12.79
C GLN A 317 -16.65 -6.61 -11.52
N PRO A 318 -17.67 -5.74 -11.65
CA PRO A 318 -18.23 -5.00 -10.52
C PRO A 318 -18.82 -5.87 -9.39
N SER A 319 -19.11 -7.14 -9.67
CA SER A 319 -19.55 -8.13 -8.65
C SER A 319 -18.42 -8.97 -8.05
N ALA A 320 -17.17 -8.71 -8.44
CA ALA A 320 -16.04 -9.47 -7.93
C ALA A 320 -15.84 -9.23 -6.43
N SER A 321 -15.71 -10.31 -5.67
CA SER A 321 -15.32 -10.22 -4.26
C SER A 321 -13.85 -9.89 -4.12
N GLY A 322 -13.51 -9.24 -3.02
CA GLY A 322 -12.13 -8.96 -2.64
C GLY A 322 -11.35 -10.24 -2.35
N ARG A 323 -10.05 -10.13 -2.43
CA ARG A 323 -9.11 -11.24 -2.19
C ARG A 323 -7.87 -10.80 -1.44
N VAL A 324 -7.13 -11.76 -0.91
CA VAL A 324 -5.83 -11.51 -0.27
C VAL A 324 -4.74 -12.02 -1.22
N LEU A 325 -3.82 -11.13 -1.58
CA LEU A 325 -2.62 -11.45 -2.35
C LEU A 325 -1.43 -11.46 -1.38
N ASN A 326 -0.73 -12.58 -1.33
CA ASN A 326 0.41 -12.77 -0.44
C ASN A 326 1.72 -12.74 -1.22
N TYR A 327 2.68 -11.97 -0.73
CA TYR A 327 4.01 -11.85 -1.30
C TYR A 327 5.05 -12.36 -0.32
N ARG A 328 6.11 -12.95 -0.84
CA ARG A 328 7.30 -13.31 -0.05
C ARG A 328 8.37 -12.27 -0.25
N LEU A 329 9.12 -12.02 0.82
CA LEU A 329 10.33 -11.22 0.72
C LEU A 329 11.43 -12.05 0.05
N GLU A 330 12.28 -11.37 -0.70
CA GLU A 330 13.40 -12.00 -1.40
C GLU A 330 14.71 -11.36 -0.97
N TRP A 331 15.76 -12.16 -0.91
CA TRP A 331 17.10 -11.60 -0.70
C TRP A 331 17.41 -10.58 -1.81
N SER A 332 17.99 -9.44 -1.44
CA SER A 332 18.41 -8.43 -2.42
C SER A 332 19.35 -9.03 -3.47
N THR A 333 19.40 -8.44 -4.66
CA THR A 333 20.13 -9.01 -5.81
C THR A 333 21.62 -9.23 -5.50
N ASP A 334 22.26 -8.32 -4.73
CA ASP A 334 23.65 -8.46 -4.32
C ASP A 334 23.85 -9.68 -3.39
N MET A 335 22.84 -10.02 -2.59
CA MET A 335 22.83 -11.21 -1.74
C MET A 335 22.56 -12.50 -2.51
N LYS A 336 21.68 -12.47 -3.52
CA LYS A 336 21.44 -13.65 -4.40
C LYS A 336 22.76 -14.09 -5.07
N HIS A 337 23.57 -13.14 -5.50
CA HIS A 337 24.90 -13.46 -6.06
C HIS A 337 25.85 -14.08 -5.04
N ARG A 338 25.85 -13.61 -3.79
CA ARG A 338 26.70 -14.20 -2.72
C ARG A 338 26.26 -15.60 -2.31
N LEU A 339 24.95 -15.86 -2.27
CA LEU A 339 24.40 -17.18 -1.92
C LEU A 339 24.59 -18.22 -3.03
N ALA A 340 24.75 -17.79 -4.29
CA ALA A 340 24.99 -18.69 -5.43
C ALA A 340 26.46 -19.19 -5.50
N PHE A 341 27.39 -18.57 -4.76
CA PHE A 341 28.83 -18.92 -4.77
C PHE A 341 29.32 -19.57 -3.46
N ASN A 342 28.43 -19.81 -2.50
CA ASN A 342 28.67 -20.60 -1.29
C ASN A 342 27.86 -21.90 -1.32
#